data_45f6cd703986e60c202625440c9aa0e7
#
_entry.id   45f6cd703986e60c202625440c9aa0e7
#
_cell.length_a   1.000
_cell.length_b   1.000
_cell.length_c   1.000
_cell.angle_alpha   90.00
_cell.angle_beta   90.00
_cell.angle_gamma   90.00
#
_symmetry.space_group_name_H-M   'P 1'
#
loop_
_entity.id
_entity.type
_entity.pdbx_description
1 polymer ?
#
loop_
_entity_poly.entity_id
_entity_poly.type
_entity_poly.pdbx_seq_one_letter_code
_entity_poly.pdbx_strand_id
1 'polypeptide(L)'
;MSVRADLHIHTTASDGTWTPAELIAEAQKQQLGLIAVTDHDSVANVAEAMTLATAAGITLLPAAEICSTKEDLSFHILGYGIDIHNKQLLELMQHNEALLEQKDVDSIHLLARDGWPVDEEEFARYTYDRRRGGWRALAYLIDKGLCTGVGDFFKRIFTPEHDLGFPEFPPISAVIAAIHAAGSAALDRKSVV
;
A
#
# COMPACT_ATOMS: atom_id res chain seq x y z
N MET A 1 13.25 1.20 30.80
CA MET A 1 13.94 1.13 29.49
C MET A 1 13.01 1.68 28.45
N SER A 2 13.48 2.52 27.53
CA SER A 2 12.65 3.01 26.42
C SER A 2 12.44 1.87 25.42
N VAL A 3 11.18 1.63 25.01
CA VAL A 3 10.84 0.68 23.95
C VAL A 3 11.15 1.35 22.60
N ARG A 4 11.96 0.70 21.76
CA ARG A 4 12.14 1.14 20.37
C ARG A 4 10.93 0.68 19.56
N ALA A 5 10.39 1.55 18.73
CA ALA A 5 9.19 1.26 17.93
C ALA A 5 9.37 1.70 16.47
N ASP A 6 8.72 0.96 15.58
CA ASP A 6 8.44 1.36 14.21
C ASP A 6 6.97 1.10 13.93
N LEU A 7 6.22 2.16 13.69
CA LEU A 7 4.76 2.12 13.53
C LEU A 7 4.30 2.34 12.09
N HIS A 8 5.24 2.27 11.12
CA HIS A 8 4.87 2.44 9.72
C HIS A 8 5.74 1.53 8.84
N ILE A 9 5.25 0.31 8.62
CA ILE A 9 5.99 -0.72 7.89
C ILE A 9 5.08 -1.36 6.84
N HIS A 10 5.57 -1.44 5.61
CA HIS A 10 4.89 -2.13 4.51
C HIS A 10 5.53 -3.49 4.24
N THR A 11 4.71 -4.43 3.83
CA THR A 11 5.10 -5.79 3.50
C THR A 11 4.77 -6.12 2.04
N THR A 12 5.00 -7.38 1.65
CA THR A 12 4.58 -7.90 0.34
C THR A 12 3.06 -7.96 0.13
N ALA A 13 2.26 -7.59 1.13
CA ALA A 13 0.82 -7.44 0.96
C ALA A 13 0.44 -6.17 0.18
N SER A 14 1.31 -5.16 0.19
CA SER A 14 1.17 -3.94 -0.63
C SER A 14 2.43 -3.70 -1.47
N ASP A 15 3.16 -2.64 -1.21
CA ASP A 15 4.31 -2.18 -1.99
C ASP A 15 5.66 -2.42 -1.30
N GLY A 16 5.66 -3.04 -0.11
CA GLY A 16 6.86 -3.45 0.61
C GLY A 16 7.52 -4.70 0.00
N THR A 17 8.74 -4.99 0.44
CA THR A 17 9.56 -6.08 -0.11
C THR A 17 9.67 -7.28 0.83
N TRP A 18 9.31 -7.14 2.10
CA TRP A 18 9.46 -8.18 3.11
C TRP A 18 8.20 -9.00 3.31
N THR A 19 8.38 -10.30 3.43
CA THR A 19 7.36 -11.20 3.99
C THR A 19 7.20 -10.95 5.50
N PRO A 20 6.12 -11.38 6.15
CA PRO A 20 5.97 -11.31 7.60
C PRO A 20 7.16 -11.89 8.37
N ALA A 21 7.70 -13.02 7.94
CA ALA A 21 8.83 -13.67 8.58
C ALA A 21 10.12 -12.82 8.49
N GLU A 22 10.40 -12.24 7.34
CA GLU A 22 11.56 -11.36 7.13
C GLU A 22 11.43 -10.07 7.94
N LEU A 23 10.22 -9.49 7.97
CA LEU A 23 9.93 -8.32 8.80
C LEU A 23 10.24 -8.58 10.28
N ILE A 24 9.73 -9.70 10.84
CA ILE A 24 9.95 -10.02 12.25
C ILE A 24 11.43 -10.30 12.54
N ALA A 25 12.13 -10.98 11.64
CA ALA A 25 13.57 -11.21 11.78
C ALA A 25 14.36 -9.88 11.79
N GLU A 26 14.02 -8.93 10.92
CA GLU A 26 14.67 -7.61 10.91
C GLU A 26 14.28 -6.79 12.16
N ALA A 27 13.04 -6.83 12.61
CA ALA A 27 12.59 -6.18 13.84
C ALA A 27 13.36 -6.67 15.08
N GLN A 28 13.63 -7.99 15.19
CA GLN A 28 14.47 -8.56 16.23
C GLN A 28 15.92 -8.03 16.15
N LYS A 29 16.51 -8.05 14.97
CA LYS A 29 17.86 -7.55 14.72
C LYS A 29 18.00 -6.07 15.08
N GLN A 30 16.97 -5.26 14.80
CA GLN A 30 16.90 -3.84 15.14
C GLN A 30 16.49 -3.58 16.61
N GLN A 31 16.22 -4.62 17.38
CA GLN A 31 15.76 -4.56 18.77
C GLN A 31 14.48 -3.72 18.93
N LEU A 32 13.55 -3.83 17.98
CA LEU A 32 12.23 -3.22 18.08
C LEU A 32 11.36 -4.02 19.06
N GLY A 33 10.73 -3.34 20.01
CA GLY A 33 9.80 -3.95 20.96
C GLY A 33 8.34 -3.70 20.61
N LEU A 34 8.07 -2.77 19.68
CA LEU A 34 6.74 -2.42 19.21
C LEU A 34 6.80 -2.11 17.72
N ILE A 35 5.92 -2.73 16.93
CA ILE A 35 5.80 -2.49 15.49
C ILE A 35 4.35 -2.39 15.06
N ALA A 36 4.08 -1.80 13.89
CA ALA A 36 2.81 -1.88 13.21
C ALA A 36 3.02 -2.20 11.73
N VAL A 37 2.24 -3.15 11.20
CA VAL A 37 2.15 -3.42 9.76
C VAL A 37 1.02 -2.57 9.22
N THR A 38 1.35 -1.69 8.28
CA THR A 38 0.48 -0.64 7.75
C THR A 38 0.41 -0.71 6.23
N ASP A 39 0.23 -1.89 5.68
CA ASP A 39 0.12 -2.08 4.24
C ASP A 39 -1.00 -1.21 3.64
N HIS A 40 -0.78 -0.71 2.43
CA HIS A 40 -1.80 0.05 1.69
C HIS A 40 -3.03 -0.80 1.43
N ASP A 41 -4.18 -0.32 1.93
CA ASP A 41 -5.51 -0.91 1.75
C ASP A 41 -5.55 -2.43 1.94
N SER A 42 -4.71 -2.97 2.84
CA SER A 42 -4.56 -4.41 3.05
C SER A 42 -4.23 -4.77 4.51
N VAL A 43 -4.81 -5.87 4.97
CA VAL A 43 -4.46 -6.52 6.24
C VAL A 43 -4.01 -7.99 6.02
N ALA A 44 -3.72 -8.36 4.78
CA ALA A 44 -3.48 -9.76 4.39
C ALA A 44 -2.34 -10.41 5.18
N ASN A 45 -1.26 -9.66 5.48
CA ASN A 45 -0.11 -10.17 6.22
C ASN A 45 -0.17 -9.93 7.74
N VAL A 46 -1.18 -9.20 8.24
CA VAL A 46 -1.24 -8.79 9.67
C VAL A 46 -1.39 -9.98 10.60
N ALA A 47 -2.27 -10.94 10.31
CA ALA A 47 -2.53 -12.09 11.18
C ALA A 47 -1.28 -12.99 11.33
N GLU A 48 -0.56 -13.25 10.23
CA GLU A 48 0.70 -14.00 10.25
C GLU A 48 1.78 -13.24 11.02
N ALA A 49 1.94 -11.93 10.72
CA ALA A 49 2.91 -11.09 11.39
C ALA A 49 2.65 -11.02 12.92
N MET A 50 1.40 -10.93 13.37
CA MET A 50 1.03 -10.96 14.80
C MET A 50 1.46 -12.27 15.47
N THR A 51 1.25 -13.40 14.81
CA THR A 51 1.65 -14.72 15.32
C THR A 51 3.17 -14.80 15.48
N LEU A 52 3.90 -14.39 14.46
CA LEU A 52 5.36 -14.40 14.46
C LEU A 52 5.95 -13.39 15.47
N ALA A 53 5.37 -12.19 15.56
CA ALA A 53 5.78 -11.16 16.52
C ALA A 53 5.63 -11.65 17.96
N THR A 54 4.48 -12.29 18.29
CA THR A 54 4.23 -12.88 19.60
C THR A 54 5.31 -13.91 19.96
N ALA A 55 5.64 -14.81 19.05
CA ALA A 55 6.69 -15.81 19.25
C ALA A 55 8.08 -15.18 19.43
N ALA A 56 8.31 -14.01 18.84
CA ALA A 56 9.55 -13.25 18.93
C ALA A 56 9.62 -12.29 20.15
N GLY A 57 8.56 -12.20 20.96
CA GLY A 57 8.48 -11.27 22.10
C GLY A 57 8.33 -9.80 21.67
N ILE A 58 7.83 -9.53 20.48
CA ILE A 58 7.57 -8.20 19.92
C ILE A 58 6.06 -7.91 20.01
N THR A 59 5.69 -6.72 20.46
CA THR A 59 4.31 -6.26 20.36
C THR A 59 4.03 -5.77 18.95
N LEU A 60 2.98 -6.32 18.30
CA LEU A 60 2.53 -5.85 17.00
C LEU A 60 1.11 -5.25 17.14
N LEU A 61 0.95 -4.01 16.70
CA LEU A 61 -0.35 -3.37 16.55
C LEU A 61 -0.93 -3.73 15.19
N PRO A 62 -2.13 -4.34 15.11
CA PRO A 62 -2.81 -4.50 13.83
C PRO A 62 -3.15 -3.13 13.25
N ALA A 63 -2.76 -2.89 12.01
CA ALA A 63 -2.91 -1.57 11.39
C ALA A 63 -3.08 -1.69 9.87
N ALA A 64 -3.44 -0.59 9.23
CA ALA A 64 -3.43 -0.42 7.78
C ALA A 64 -3.23 1.05 7.42
N GLU A 65 -2.66 1.33 6.25
CA GLU A 65 -2.62 2.65 5.64
C GLU A 65 -3.68 2.70 4.53
N ILE A 66 -4.70 3.55 4.69
CA ILE A 66 -5.90 3.54 3.86
C ILE A 66 -5.92 4.77 2.97
N CYS A 67 -6.06 4.55 1.66
CA CYS A 67 -6.16 5.61 0.66
C CYS A 67 -7.47 6.39 0.79
N SER A 68 -7.39 7.70 0.57
CA SER A 68 -8.50 8.65 0.70
C SER A 68 -8.30 9.83 -0.23
N THR A 69 -9.38 10.52 -0.62
CA THR A 69 -9.32 11.74 -1.43
C THR A 69 -9.98 12.92 -0.69
N LYS A 70 -9.37 14.09 -0.81
CA LYS A 70 -9.94 15.37 -0.41
C LYS A 70 -9.51 16.45 -1.40
N GLU A 71 -10.47 17.14 -2.01
CA GLU A 71 -10.21 18.28 -2.91
C GLU A 71 -9.19 17.90 -4.03
N ASP A 72 -9.40 16.77 -4.70
CA ASP A 72 -8.56 16.23 -5.77
C ASP A 72 -7.14 15.80 -5.34
N LEU A 73 -6.85 15.83 -4.04
CA LEU A 73 -5.58 15.34 -3.48
C LEU A 73 -5.75 13.96 -2.85
N SER A 74 -4.79 13.09 -3.10
CA SER A 74 -4.69 11.79 -2.43
C SER A 74 -4.07 11.95 -1.05
N PHE A 75 -4.66 11.26 -0.06
CA PHE A 75 -4.19 11.19 1.32
C PHE A 75 -4.16 9.74 1.78
N HIS A 76 -3.28 9.44 2.72
CA HIS A 76 -3.25 8.16 3.38
C HIS A 76 -3.55 8.33 4.87
N ILE A 77 -4.49 7.53 5.37
CA ILE A 77 -4.93 7.55 6.78
C ILE A 77 -4.48 6.27 7.46
N LEU A 78 -3.67 6.41 8.49
CA LEU A 78 -3.23 5.27 9.30
C LEU A 78 -4.28 4.91 10.34
N GLY A 79 -4.76 3.67 10.31
CA GLY A 79 -5.61 3.07 11.32
C GLY A 79 -4.81 2.12 12.20
N TYR A 80 -4.76 2.36 13.52
CA TYR A 80 -4.03 1.51 14.47
C TYR A 80 -4.98 0.81 15.44
N GLY A 81 -4.68 -0.43 15.82
CA GLY A 81 -5.50 -1.22 16.72
C GLY A 81 -6.82 -1.66 16.09
N ILE A 82 -6.83 -1.81 14.76
CA ILE A 82 -8.02 -2.20 14.00
C ILE A 82 -8.38 -3.67 14.23
N ASP A 83 -9.68 -3.97 14.23
CA ASP A 83 -10.17 -5.33 14.03
C ASP A 83 -10.00 -5.70 12.55
N ILE A 84 -9.02 -6.56 12.27
CA ILE A 84 -8.70 -7.03 10.91
C ILE A 84 -9.81 -7.88 10.27
N HIS A 85 -10.86 -8.20 11.00
CA HIS A 85 -12.05 -8.91 10.52
C HIS A 85 -13.27 -7.99 10.39
N ASN A 86 -13.13 -6.68 10.66
CA ASN A 86 -14.23 -5.74 10.52
C ASN A 86 -14.68 -5.62 9.06
N LYS A 87 -15.92 -6.04 8.79
CA LYS A 87 -16.45 -6.17 7.43
C LYS A 87 -16.48 -4.84 6.69
N GLN A 88 -16.89 -3.76 7.33
CA GLN A 88 -16.99 -2.43 6.72
C GLN A 88 -15.61 -1.91 6.30
N LEU A 89 -14.60 -2.10 7.14
CA LEU A 89 -13.23 -1.70 6.84
C LEU A 89 -12.64 -2.54 5.71
N LEU A 90 -12.86 -3.86 5.71
CA LEU A 90 -12.40 -4.76 4.65
C LEU A 90 -13.05 -4.43 3.29
N GLU A 91 -14.36 -4.14 3.26
CA GLU A 91 -15.06 -3.73 2.03
C GLU A 91 -14.52 -2.40 1.48
N LEU A 92 -14.20 -1.44 2.34
CA LEU A 92 -13.60 -0.17 1.94
C LEU A 92 -12.20 -0.38 1.35
N MET A 93 -11.33 -1.16 2.01
CA MET A 93 -9.99 -1.46 1.52
C MET A 93 -10.03 -2.23 0.19
N GLN A 94 -10.92 -3.21 0.05
CA GLN A 94 -11.11 -3.94 -1.20
C GLN A 94 -11.58 -3.03 -2.34
N HIS A 95 -12.44 -2.05 -2.04
CA HIS A 95 -12.84 -1.05 -3.03
C HIS A 95 -11.64 -0.22 -3.50
N ASN A 96 -10.80 0.25 -2.57
CA ASN A 96 -9.59 1.00 -2.89
C ASN A 96 -8.59 0.18 -3.71
N GLU A 97 -8.37 -1.08 -3.34
CA GLU A 97 -7.51 -2.01 -4.09
C GLU A 97 -7.99 -2.15 -5.54
N ALA A 98 -9.31 -2.31 -5.76
CA ALA A 98 -9.88 -2.39 -7.09
C ALA A 98 -9.69 -1.09 -7.90
N LEU A 99 -9.77 0.08 -7.26
CA LEU A 99 -9.48 1.37 -7.90
C LEU A 99 -8.01 1.49 -8.31
N LEU A 100 -7.08 1.04 -7.48
CA LEU A 100 -5.64 1.03 -7.78
C LEU A 100 -5.31 0.04 -8.92
N GLU A 101 -5.94 -1.13 -8.92
CA GLU A 101 -5.76 -2.12 -9.98
C GLU A 101 -6.31 -1.59 -11.32
N GLN A 102 -7.48 -0.95 -11.31
CA GLN A 102 -8.02 -0.30 -12.50
C GLN A 102 -7.10 0.83 -12.98
N LYS A 103 -6.53 1.62 -12.05
CA LYS A 103 -5.58 2.68 -12.37
C LYS A 103 -4.32 2.15 -13.05
N ASP A 104 -3.82 0.99 -12.66
CA ASP A 104 -2.70 0.34 -13.34
C ASP A 104 -3.05 0.03 -14.82
N VAL A 105 -4.25 -0.52 -15.06
CA VAL A 105 -4.74 -0.80 -16.42
C VAL A 105 -4.88 0.50 -17.23
N ASP A 106 -5.53 1.51 -16.66
CA ASP A 106 -5.74 2.81 -17.31
C ASP A 106 -4.40 3.49 -17.65
N SER A 107 -3.41 3.37 -16.74
CA SER A 107 -2.07 3.92 -16.97
C SER A 107 -1.40 3.30 -18.18
N ILE A 108 -1.46 1.98 -18.35
CA ILE A 108 -0.87 1.30 -19.51
C ILE A 108 -1.64 1.65 -20.79
N HIS A 109 -2.97 1.73 -20.73
CA HIS A 109 -3.80 2.16 -21.87
C HIS A 109 -3.42 3.58 -22.34
N LEU A 110 -3.30 4.54 -21.40
CA LEU A 110 -2.95 5.92 -21.72
C LEU A 110 -1.54 6.04 -22.31
N LEU A 111 -0.58 5.31 -21.74
CA LEU A 111 0.78 5.25 -22.29
C LEU A 111 0.82 4.65 -23.70
N ALA A 112 0.04 3.58 -23.96
CA ALA A 112 -0.10 3.00 -25.30
C ALA A 112 -0.68 4.01 -26.30
N ARG A 113 -1.73 4.73 -25.91
CA ARG A 113 -2.33 5.83 -26.70
C ARG A 113 -1.30 6.90 -27.04
N ASP A 114 -0.41 7.23 -26.11
CA ASP A 114 0.63 8.25 -26.29
C ASP A 114 1.88 7.72 -27.01
N GLY A 115 1.81 6.49 -27.56
CA GLY A 115 2.86 5.89 -28.41
C GLY A 115 4.03 5.28 -27.63
N TRP A 116 3.89 5.05 -26.33
CA TRP A 116 4.87 4.31 -25.56
C TRP A 116 4.90 2.84 -25.99
N PRO A 117 6.07 2.17 -25.99
CA PRO A 117 6.20 0.77 -26.41
C PRO A 117 5.70 -0.21 -25.32
N VAL A 118 4.45 -0.05 -24.91
CA VAL A 118 3.72 -0.92 -23.99
C VAL A 118 2.66 -1.70 -24.75
N ASP A 119 2.24 -2.86 -24.22
CA ASP A 119 1.23 -3.74 -24.80
C ASP A 119 0.20 -4.10 -23.75
N GLU A 120 -1.06 -3.71 -23.99
CA GLU A 120 -2.18 -3.90 -23.07
C GLU A 120 -2.53 -5.38 -22.86
N GLU A 121 -2.44 -6.21 -23.93
CA GLU A 121 -2.71 -7.64 -23.83
C GLU A 121 -1.60 -8.36 -23.05
N GLU A 122 -0.36 -7.95 -23.23
CA GLU A 122 0.78 -8.45 -22.44
C GLU A 122 0.61 -8.06 -20.99
N PHE A 123 0.28 -6.78 -20.71
CA PHE A 123 0.04 -6.30 -19.36
C PHE A 123 -1.12 -7.03 -18.66
N ALA A 124 -2.21 -7.33 -19.37
CA ALA A 124 -3.35 -8.07 -18.82
C ALA A 124 -2.95 -9.45 -18.27
N ARG A 125 -1.90 -10.06 -18.83
CA ARG A 125 -1.36 -11.36 -18.40
C ARG A 125 -0.12 -11.25 -17.53
N TYR A 126 0.39 -10.02 -17.33
CA TYR A 126 1.63 -9.78 -16.60
C TYR A 126 1.44 -10.01 -15.10
N THR A 127 2.38 -10.72 -14.52
CA THR A 127 2.52 -10.91 -13.07
C THR A 127 3.96 -10.62 -12.66
N TYR A 128 4.16 -10.24 -11.41
CA TYR A 128 5.50 -9.98 -10.88
C TYR A 128 5.66 -10.55 -9.47
N ASP A 129 6.91 -10.78 -9.07
CA ASP A 129 7.23 -11.14 -7.70
C ASP A 129 7.06 -9.92 -6.79
N ARG A 130 6.07 -9.95 -5.88
CA ARG A 130 5.79 -8.86 -4.93
C ARG A 130 6.97 -8.54 -4.01
N ARG A 131 7.91 -9.45 -3.84
CA ARG A 131 9.18 -9.20 -3.13
C ARG A 131 10.06 -8.12 -3.78
N ARG A 132 9.76 -7.73 -5.00
CA ARG A 132 10.39 -6.56 -5.66
C ARG A 132 9.88 -5.23 -5.12
N GLY A 133 8.78 -5.23 -4.38
CA GLY A 133 8.06 -4.04 -3.95
C GLY A 133 7.33 -3.33 -5.08
N GLY A 134 6.68 -2.22 -4.76
CA GLY A 134 5.91 -1.43 -5.71
C GLY A 134 4.62 -2.12 -6.14
N TRP A 135 4.14 -1.81 -7.35
CA TRP A 135 2.86 -2.25 -7.92
C TRP A 135 3.03 -2.77 -9.35
N ARG A 136 1.97 -3.37 -9.89
CA ARG A 136 2.01 -4.13 -11.14
C ARG A 136 2.45 -3.30 -12.35
N ALA A 137 1.89 -2.10 -12.54
CA ALA A 137 2.26 -1.23 -13.65
C ALA A 137 3.71 -0.75 -13.54
N LEU A 138 4.18 -0.40 -12.34
CA LEU A 138 5.57 -0.03 -12.11
C LEU A 138 6.52 -1.18 -12.48
N ALA A 139 6.24 -2.39 -11.99
CA ALA A 139 7.05 -3.57 -12.26
C ALA A 139 7.11 -3.89 -13.77
N TYR A 140 5.96 -3.81 -14.46
CA TYR A 140 5.88 -3.98 -15.92
C TYR A 140 6.74 -2.97 -16.67
N LEU A 141 6.62 -1.69 -16.33
CA LEU A 141 7.40 -0.63 -16.98
C LEU A 141 8.91 -0.74 -16.73
N ILE A 142 9.30 -1.22 -15.54
CA ILE A 142 10.71 -1.52 -15.23
C ILE A 142 11.20 -2.68 -16.10
N ASP A 143 10.45 -3.77 -16.23
CA ASP A 143 10.83 -4.93 -17.01
C ASP A 143 10.88 -4.63 -18.51
N LYS A 144 10.08 -3.67 -18.98
CA LYS A 144 10.17 -3.12 -20.35
C LYS A 144 11.35 -2.15 -20.56
N GLY A 145 12.09 -1.80 -19.50
CA GLY A 145 13.17 -0.80 -19.56
C GLY A 145 12.68 0.64 -19.75
N LEU A 146 11.39 0.89 -19.50
CA LEU A 146 10.75 2.20 -19.66
C LEU A 146 10.80 3.05 -18.41
N CYS A 147 11.04 2.43 -17.24
CA CYS A 147 11.11 3.05 -15.95
C CYS A 147 12.26 2.46 -15.12
N THR A 148 12.90 3.26 -14.27
CA THR A 148 14.02 2.81 -13.43
C THR A 148 13.63 2.61 -11.97
N GLY A 149 12.42 2.98 -11.57
CA GLY A 149 11.91 2.84 -10.21
C GLY A 149 10.85 3.88 -9.86
N VAL A 150 10.39 3.87 -8.61
CA VAL A 150 9.31 4.72 -8.10
C VAL A 150 9.56 6.21 -8.37
N GLY A 151 10.76 6.71 -8.07
CA GLY A 151 11.09 8.12 -8.29
C GLY A 151 11.06 8.54 -9.76
N ASP A 152 11.48 7.67 -10.67
CA ASP A 152 11.42 7.90 -12.12
C ASP A 152 9.96 7.85 -12.62
N PHE A 153 9.16 6.93 -12.09
CA PHE A 153 7.73 6.82 -12.40
C PHE A 153 7.00 8.13 -12.12
N PHE A 154 7.07 8.65 -10.89
CA PHE A 154 6.37 9.88 -10.51
C PHE A 154 6.95 11.13 -11.19
N LYS A 155 8.24 11.15 -11.50
CA LYS A 155 8.87 12.32 -12.13
C LYS A 155 8.56 12.42 -13.63
N ARG A 156 8.43 11.30 -14.34
CA ARG A 156 8.46 11.25 -15.79
C ARG A 156 7.26 10.60 -16.44
N ILE A 157 6.61 9.67 -15.75
CA ILE A 157 5.51 8.87 -16.30
C ILE A 157 4.18 9.29 -15.71
N PHE A 158 4.06 9.29 -14.39
CA PHE A 158 2.83 9.69 -13.68
C PHE A 158 2.72 11.20 -13.62
N THR A 159 2.37 11.82 -14.75
CA THR A 159 2.30 13.27 -14.92
C THR A 159 1.00 13.67 -15.61
N PRO A 160 0.55 14.92 -15.43
CA PRO A 160 -0.63 15.46 -16.16
C PRO A 160 -0.48 15.42 -17.67
N GLU A 161 0.76 15.44 -18.20
CA GLU A 161 1.02 15.33 -19.64
C GLU A 161 0.56 14.00 -20.23
N HIS A 162 0.61 12.93 -19.43
CA HIS A 162 0.12 11.61 -19.81
C HIS A 162 -1.31 11.36 -19.31
N ASP A 163 -1.99 12.40 -18.81
CA ASP A 163 -3.36 12.28 -18.27
C ASP A 163 -3.46 11.28 -17.10
N LEU A 164 -2.36 11.10 -16.36
CA LEU A 164 -2.28 10.20 -15.23
C LEU A 164 -2.44 10.94 -13.91
N GLY A 165 -3.33 10.43 -13.06
CA GLY A 165 -3.60 10.92 -11.73
C GLY A 165 -4.08 9.78 -10.84
N PHE A 166 -4.19 10.00 -9.54
CA PHE A 166 -4.78 9.02 -8.63
C PHE A 166 -6.28 8.89 -8.86
N PRO A 167 -6.88 7.71 -8.61
CA PRO A 167 -8.33 7.56 -8.63
C PRO A 167 -8.96 8.38 -7.48
N GLU A 168 -10.26 8.65 -7.60
CA GLU A 168 -11.03 9.24 -6.52
C GLU A 168 -11.37 8.17 -5.48
N PHE A 169 -10.63 8.16 -4.38
CA PHE A 169 -10.87 7.28 -3.23
C PHE A 169 -12.03 7.81 -2.37
N PRO A 170 -12.57 7.00 -1.44
CA PRO A 170 -13.53 7.45 -0.45
C PRO A 170 -13.01 8.69 0.32
N PRO A 171 -13.90 9.64 0.70
CA PRO A 171 -13.50 10.84 1.41
C PRO A 171 -12.94 10.50 2.79
N ILE A 172 -12.02 11.32 3.29
CA ILE A 172 -11.33 11.16 4.59
C ILE A 172 -12.33 10.84 5.72
N SER A 173 -13.50 11.49 5.72
CA SER A 173 -14.52 11.25 6.75
C SER A 173 -15.08 9.83 6.73
N ALA A 174 -15.23 9.22 5.55
CA ALA A 174 -15.68 7.84 5.41
C ALA A 174 -14.60 6.86 5.88
N VAL A 175 -13.33 7.11 5.52
CA VAL A 175 -12.19 6.31 5.97
C VAL A 175 -12.06 6.36 7.48
N ILE A 176 -12.09 7.55 8.09
CA ILE A 176 -12.04 7.70 9.56
C ILE A 176 -13.21 6.99 10.23
N ALA A 177 -14.42 7.10 9.68
CA ALA A 177 -15.59 6.41 10.23
C ALA A 177 -15.43 4.87 10.19
N ALA A 178 -14.90 4.32 9.10
CA ALA A 178 -14.63 2.88 8.98
C ALA A 178 -13.54 2.41 9.97
N ILE A 179 -12.46 3.18 10.13
CA ILE A 179 -11.41 2.91 11.11
C ILE A 179 -11.97 2.90 12.54
N HIS A 180 -12.80 3.91 12.93
CA HIS A 180 -13.44 3.94 14.25
C HIS A 180 -14.43 2.80 14.45
N ALA A 181 -15.19 2.41 13.41
CA ALA A 181 -16.08 1.27 13.46
C ALA A 181 -15.33 -0.06 13.66
N ALA A 182 -14.06 -0.12 13.26
CA ALA A 182 -13.15 -1.24 13.52
C ALA A 182 -12.47 -1.17 14.90
N GLY A 183 -12.93 -0.30 15.80
CA GLY A 183 -12.46 -0.22 17.20
C GLY A 183 -11.15 0.55 17.41
N SER A 184 -10.74 1.36 16.45
CA SER A 184 -9.40 1.94 16.33
C SER A 184 -9.33 3.45 16.56
N ALA A 185 -8.08 3.95 16.74
CA ALA A 185 -7.73 5.35 16.58
C ALA A 185 -7.21 5.62 15.17
N ALA A 186 -7.72 6.68 14.52
CA ALA A 186 -7.25 7.15 13.23
C ALA A 186 -6.21 8.28 13.40
N LEU A 187 -5.11 8.20 12.64
CA LEU A 187 -4.11 9.27 12.55
C LEU A 187 -3.98 9.71 11.09
N ASP A 188 -4.12 11.00 10.84
CA ASP A 188 -3.87 11.59 9.53
C ASP A 188 -2.36 11.62 9.27
N ARG A 189 -1.93 10.93 8.21
CA ARG A 189 -0.59 11.08 7.65
C ARG A 189 -0.67 11.95 6.41
N LYS A 190 -0.19 13.17 6.52
CA LYS A 190 -0.05 14.09 5.40
C LYS A 190 1.08 13.60 4.49
N SER A 191 0.78 12.72 3.54
CA SER A 191 1.65 12.51 2.38
C SER A 191 1.09 13.36 1.24
N VAL A 192 1.74 14.47 0.97
CA VAL A 192 1.55 15.19 -0.28
C VAL A 192 2.55 14.57 -1.25
N VAL A 193 2.07 13.78 -2.21
CA VAL A 193 2.85 13.35 -3.38
C VAL A 193 2.72 14.41 -4.45
#